data_f8f550cfbfaabd54a98fe6545efc79ad
#
_entry.id   f8f550cfbfaabd54a98fe6545efc79ad
#
_cell.length_a   1.000
_cell.length_b   1.000
_cell.length_c   1.000
_cell.angle_alpha   90.00
_cell.angle_beta   90.00
_cell.angle_gamma   90.00
#
_symmetry.space_group_name_H-M   'P 1'
#
loop_
_entity.id
_entity.type
_entity.pdbx_description
1 polymer ?
#
loop_
_entity_poly.entity_id
_entity_poly.type
_entity_poly.pdbx_seq_one_letter_code
_entity_poly.pdbx_strand_id
1 'polypeptide(L)'
;MLKIALCDDDAVFLKELTGKIQELLRFEEKNAAIASFVNPTALTASVASGDRFDIFILDVEMPQIDGFKVAADLRKYQPNVALIFLTSHLQYAPEGYKVDALRFISKLNVDETLPEALQKALHTLEQQDQHSLLVQHYKNFSRVLYQNIIYVRKTARSVQIITSNLGVIKDNRGIKELFDILNDPRFIFVDRSYFVNLDYAKELCGNSIIMLNGEALPVSRPMMPKVKEAILSLWGDGLVK
;
A
#
# COMPACT_ATOMS: atom_id res chain seq x y z
N MET A 1 5.56 -2.77 16.33
CA MET A 1 6.07 -1.44 16.74
C MET A 1 6.16 -0.59 15.50
N LEU A 2 5.47 0.53 15.47
CA LEU A 2 5.45 1.50 14.36
C LEU A 2 6.87 2.03 14.09
N LYS A 3 7.25 2.19 12.82
CA LYS A 3 8.53 2.76 12.42
C LYS A 3 8.31 3.97 11.53
N ILE A 4 8.83 5.11 11.96
CA ILE A 4 8.69 6.39 11.25
C ILE A 4 10.08 6.88 10.84
N ALA A 5 10.25 7.26 9.57
CA ALA A 5 11.44 7.95 9.11
C ALA A 5 11.14 9.41 8.85
N LEU A 6 11.97 10.29 9.39
CA LEU A 6 11.96 11.72 9.16
C LEU A 6 13.18 12.08 8.31
N CYS A 7 12.99 12.94 7.31
CA CYS A 7 14.10 13.43 6.50
C CYS A 7 13.97 14.93 6.24
N ASP A 8 14.96 15.68 6.72
CA ASP A 8 15.04 17.13 6.62
C ASP A 8 16.52 17.51 6.83
N ASP A 9 17.05 18.49 6.14
CA ASP A 9 18.44 18.93 6.30
C ASP A 9 18.65 19.78 7.57
N ASP A 10 17.58 20.27 8.19
CA ASP A 10 17.65 20.96 9.47
C ASP A 10 17.58 19.96 10.64
N ALA A 11 18.75 19.70 11.22
CA ALA A 11 18.88 18.80 12.39
C ALA A 11 18.14 19.30 13.65
N VAL A 12 18.01 20.63 13.82
CA VAL A 12 17.31 21.21 14.96
C VAL A 12 15.81 20.95 14.80
N PHE A 13 15.28 21.23 13.61
CA PHE A 13 13.89 20.96 13.28
C PHE A 13 13.54 19.46 13.39
N LEU A 14 14.40 18.57 12.93
CA LEU A 14 14.21 17.12 13.10
C LEU A 14 14.08 16.70 14.57
N LYS A 15 14.87 17.29 15.45
CA LYS A 15 14.82 17.01 16.89
C LYS A 15 13.49 17.48 17.51
N GLU A 16 13.05 18.69 17.16
CA GLU A 16 11.77 19.24 17.62
C GLU A 16 10.59 18.38 17.09
N LEU A 17 10.60 18.07 15.79
CA LEU A 17 9.58 17.26 15.15
C LEU A 17 9.50 15.85 15.77
N THR A 18 10.66 15.24 16.06
CA THR A 18 10.72 13.95 16.77
C THR A 18 10.01 14.01 18.11
N GLY A 19 10.26 15.06 18.90
CA GLY A 19 9.61 15.26 20.20
C GLY A 19 8.09 15.41 20.07
N LYS A 20 7.63 16.22 19.12
CA LYS A 20 6.19 16.42 18.86
C LYS A 20 5.49 15.11 18.45
N ILE A 21 6.09 14.35 17.54
CA ILE A 21 5.53 13.05 17.09
C ILE A 21 5.48 12.06 18.27
N GLN A 22 6.52 12.00 19.11
CA GLN A 22 6.53 11.12 20.27
C GLN A 22 5.41 11.48 21.26
N GLU A 23 5.16 12.77 21.49
CA GLU A 23 4.09 13.24 22.35
C GLU A 23 2.71 12.86 21.78
N LEU A 24 2.47 13.13 20.50
CA LEU A 24 1.22 12.76 19.83
C LEU A 24 0.96 11.25 19.87
N LEU A 25 1.98 10.42 19.63
CA LEU A 25 1.85 8.97 19.68
C LEU A 25 1.58 8.44 21.08
N ARG A 26 2.06 9.12 22.15
CA ARG A 26 1.70 8.78 23.54
C ARG A 26 0.21 8.98 23.82
N PHE A 27 -0.39 10.06 23.31
CA PHE A 27 -1.83 10.29 23.43
C PHE A 27 -2.66 9.20 22.71
N GLU A 28 -2.14 8.67 21.61
CA GLU A 28 -2.75 7.56 20.83
C GLU A 28 -2.39 6.18 21.39
N GLU A 29 -1.71 6.08 22.52
CA GLU A 29 -1.20 4.83 23.14
C GLU A 29 -0.36 3.97 22.16
N LYS A 30 0.30 4.60 21.21
CA LYS A 30 1.11 3.95 20.18
C LYS A 30 2.61 4.05 20.49
N ASN A 31 3.31 2.93 20.36
CA ASN A 31 4.77 2.90 20.46
C ASN A 31 5.40 2.94 19.06
N ALA A 32 6.31 3.89 18.86
CA ALA A 32 7.04 4.00 17.59
C ALA A 32 8.56 4.12 17.78
N ALA A 33 9.29 3.57 16.82
CA ALA A 33 10.70 3.87 16.59
C ALA A 33 10.79 4.97 15.53
N ILE A 34 11.41 6.09 15.86
CA ILE A 34 11.59 7.23 14.94
C ILE A 34 13.06 7.29 14.56
N ALA A 35 13.35 7.24 13.26
CA ALA A 35 14.67 7.42 12.68
C ALA A 35 14.72 8.77 11.94
N SER A 36 15.69 9.61 12.29
CA SER A 36 15.87 10.93 11.69
C SER A 36 17.08 10.94 10.78
N PHE A 37 16.93 11.47 9.57
CA PHE A 37 17.95 11.54 8.52
C PHE A 37 18.13 13.01 8.10
N VAL A 38 19.31 13.57 8.33
CA VAL A 38 19.69 14.90 7.82
C VAL A 38 20.15 14.83 6.36
N ASN A 39 20.30 13.63 5.83
CA ASN A 39 20.75 13.40 4.46
C ASN A 39 19.80 12.41 3.76
N PRO A 40 19.10 12.83 2.70
CA PRO A 40 18.19 11.97 1.96
C PRO A 40 18.86 10.76 1.32
N THR A 41 20.16 10.85 0.97
CA THR A 41 20.92 9.70 0.46
C THR A 41 21.08 8.60 1.53
N ALA A 42 21.23 8.99 2.80
CA ALA A 42 21.31 8.03 3.91
C ALA A 42 19.97 7.30 4.10
N LEU A 43 18.86 8.01 4.00
CA LEU A 43 17.51 7.40 4.06
C LEU A 43 17.30 6.41 2.91
N THR A 44 17.59 6.81 1.67
CA THR A 44 17.42 5.91 0.51
C THR A 44 18.33 4.68 0.59
N ALA A 45 19.59 4.84 1.06
CA ALA A 45 20.50 3.73 1.28
C ALA A 45 20.03 2.77 2.38
N SER A 46 19.48 3.29 3.49
CA SER A 46 18.90 2.49 4.58
C SER A 46 17.75 1.62 4.05
N VAL A 47 16.81 2.22 3.30
CA VAL A 47 15.68 1.48 2.71
C VAL A 47 16.14 0.47 1.66
N ALA A 48 17.12 0.81 0.82
CA ALA A 48 17.70 -0.10 -0.16
C ALA A 48 18.42 -1.29 0.50
N SER A 49 19.01 -1.09 1.70
CA SER A 49 19.65 -2.14 2.49
C SER A 49 18.66 -3.07 3.21
N GLY A 50 17.37 -2.75 3.16
CA GLY A 50 16.33 -3.61 3.72
C GLY A 50 15.57 -3.05 4.91
N ASP A 51 15.90 -1.85 5.40
CA ASP A 51 15.11 -1.19 6.43
C ASP A 51 13.69 -0.92 5.91
N ARG A 52 12.71 -1.01 6.80
CA ARG A 52 11.30 -0.79 6.48
C ARG A 52 10.71 0.20 7.47
N PHE A 53 9.96 1.14 6.92
CA PHE A 53 9.24 2.16 7.68
C PHE A 53 7.75 2.10 7.31
N ASP A 54 6.90 2.49 8.24
CA ASP A 54 5.45 2.55 8.06
C ASP A 54 5.02 3.93 7.57
N ILE A 55 5.75 4.97 8.00
CA ILE A 55 5.50 6.36 7.64
C ILE A 55 6.82 7.02 7.25
N PHE A 56 6.83 7.74 6.12
CA PHE A 56 7.85 8.70 5.77
C PHE A 56 7.31 10.13 5.96
N ILE A 57 8.07 10.98 6.63
CA ILE A 57 7.83 12.43 6.69
C ILE A 57 9.07 13.09 6.09
N LEU A 58 8.89 13.73 4.93
CA LEU A 58 9.99 14.25 4.11
C LEU A 58 9.84 15.75 3.90
N ASP A 59 10.93 16.50 4.01
CA ASP A 59 10.95 17.83 3.44
C ASP A 59 11.00 17.75 1.91
N VAL A 60 10.41 18.74 1.26
CA VAL A 60 10.44 18.92 -0.20
C VAL A 60 11.78 19.51 -0.64
N GLU A 61 12.23 20.56 0.05
CA GLU A 61 13.44 21.29 -0.31
C GLU A 61 14.61 20.89 0.57
N MET A 62 15.47 20.05 0.03
CA MET A 62 16.73 19.66 0.66
C MET A 62 17.91 19.97 -0.27
N PRO A 63 19.09 20.34 0.26
CA PRO A 63 20.27 20.57 -0.55
C PRO A 63 20.58 19.37 -1.45
N GLN A 64 20.79 19.61 -2.73
CA GLN A 64 21.23 18.64 -3.76
C GLN A 64 20.17 17.64 -4.25
N ILE A 65 19.07 17.37 -3.52
CA ILE A 65 18.06 16.39 -3.92
C ILE A 65 16.68 16.91 -3.55
N ASP A 66 15.79 16.94 -4.53
CA ASP A 66 14.37 17.22 -4.36
C ASP A 66 13.66 16.08 -3.60
N GLY A 67 12.87 16.41 -2.57
CA GLY A 67 12.11 15.46 -1.77
C GLY A 67 11.15 14.59 -2.58
N PHE A 68 10.62 15.08 -3.69
CA PHE A 68 9.79 14.27 -4.60
C PHE A 68 10.59 13.15 -5.26
N LYS A 69 11.83 13.43 -5.64
CA LYS A 69 12.72 12.41 -6.20
C LYS A 69 13.05 11.35 -5.15
N VAL A 70 13.33 11.79 -3.92
CA VAL A 70 13.52 10.86 -2.78
C VAL A 70 12.30 9.99 -2.59
N ALA A 71 11.11 10.58 -2.54
CA ALA A 71 9.85 9.86 -2.41
C ALA A 71 9.63 8.84 -3.54
N ALA A 72 9.89 9.22 -4.79
CA ALA A 72 9.78 8.32 -5.94
C ALA A 72 10.77 7.14 -5.85
N ASP A 73 11.98 7.36 -5.36
CA ASP A 73 12.95 6.29 -5.14
C ASP A 73 12.54 5.36 -3.99
N LEU A 74 12.04 5.91 -2.88
CA LEU A 74 11.52 5.13 -1.75
C LEU A 74 10.31 4.26 -2.15
N ARG A 75 9.43 4.78 -3.02
CA ARG A 75 8.27 4.03 -3.57
C ARG A 75 8.67 2.77 -4.34
N LYS A 76 9.86 2.72 -4.94
CA LYS A 76 10.36 1.52 -5.62
C LYS A 76 10.56 0.34 -4.65
N TYR A 77 10.90 0.63 -3.40
CA TYR A 77 11.14 -0.36 -2.34
C TYR A 77 9.94 -0.57 -1.42
N GLN A 78 9.16 0.50 -1.20
CA GLN A 78 8.00 0.50 -0.31
C GLN A 78 6.82 1.24 -0.98
N PRO A 79 6.12 0.61 -1.94
CA PRO A 79 5.10 1.29 -2.76
C PRO A 79 3.90 1.80 -1.95
N ASN A 80 3.55 1.15 -0.85
CA ASN A 80 2.32 1.43 -0.09
C ASN A 80 2.58 2.13 1.27
N VAL A 81 3.77 2.69 1.47
CA VAL A 81 4.12 3.42 2.70
C VAL A 81 3.31 4.72 2.82
N ALA A 82 2.90 5.08 4.01
CA ALA A 82 2.29 6.39 4.24
C ALA A 82 3.34 7.49 4.08
N LEU A 83 3.12 8.43 3.13
CA LEU A 83 4.05 9.49 2.80
C LEU A 83 3.44 10.85 3.11
N ILE A 84 4.10 11.62 3.95
CA ILE A 84 3.74 12.98 4.31
C ILE A 84 4.88 13.89 3.90
N PHE A 85 4.59 14.97 3.19
CA PHE A 85 5.54 16.06 2.99
C PHE A 85 5.35 17.15 4.03
N LEU A 86 6.45 17.61 4.60
CA LEU A 86 6.52 18.70 5.55
C LEU A 86 7.45 19.75 4.99
N THR A 87 6.91 20.90 4.55
CA THR A 87 7.66 21.89 3.78
C THR A 87 7.27 23.32 4.13
N SER A 88 8.17 24.28 3.93
CA SER A 88 7.87 25.70 3.96
C SER A 88 7.13 26.20 2.72
N HIS A 89 7.06 25.39 1.66
CA HIS A 89 6.60 25.77 0.32
C HIS A 89 5.40 24.94 -0.15
N LEU A 90 4.19 25.28 0.33
CA LEU A 90 2.95 24.55 -0.03
C LEU A 90 2.55 24.63 -1.51
N GLN A 91 3.16 25.54 -2.28
CA GLN A 91 2.92 25.62 -3.73
C GLN A 91 3.29 24.34 -4.48
N TYR A 92 4.11 23.48 -3.91
CA TYR A 92 4.48 22.18 -4.49
C TYR A 92 3.48 21.06 -4.20
N ALA A 93 2.43 21.31 -3.41
CA ALA A 93 1.43 20.30 -3.09
C ALA A 93 0.82 19.58 -4.32
N PRO A 94 0.57 20.26 -5.48
CA PRO A 94 0.08 19.56 -6.67
C PRO A 94 1.04 18.50 -7.22
N GLU A 95 2.34 18.62 -6.99
CA GLU A 95 3.32 17.64 -7.45
C GLU A 95 3.30 16.34 -6.62
N GLY A 96 2.84 16.42 -5.38
CA GLY A 96 2.72 15.28 -4.49
C GLY A 96 1.74 14.20 -4.95
N TYR A 97 0.77 14.56 -5.77
CA TYR A 97 -0.12 13.57 -6.39
C TYR A 97 0.64 12.58 -7.28
N LYS A 98 1.77 12.99 -7.86
CA LYS A 98 2.59 12.12 -8.72
C LYS A 98 3.30 11.00 -7.94
N VAL A 99 3.51 11.19 -6.63
CA VAL A 99 4.16 10.23 -5.74
C VAL A 99 3.21 9.66 -4.69
N ASP A 100 1.91 9.88 -4.89
CA ASP A 100 0.85 9.37 -4.00
C ASP A 100 1.06 9.77 -2.54
N ALA A 101 1.31 11.06 -2.32
CA ALA A 101 1.48 11.61 -0.97
C ALA A 101 0.15 11.63 -0.22
N LEU A 102 0.15 11.15 1.00
CA LEU A 102 -1.03 11.13 1.87
C LEU A 102 -1.44 12.54 2.31
N ARG A 103 -0.46 13.40 2.61
CA ARG A 103 -0.66 14.78 3.05
C ARG A 103 0.56 15.66 2.72
N PHE A 104 0.25 16.96 2.57
CA PHE A 104 1.21 18.06 2.62
C PHE A 104 0.90 18.93 3.82
N ILE A 105 1.91 19.21 4.64
CA ILE A 105 1.79 20.09 5.80
C ILE A 105 2.87 21.16 5.77
N SER A 106 2.52 22.36 6.26
CA SER A 106 3.44 23.48 6.33
C SER A 106 4.30 23.41 7.59
N LYS A 107 5.61 23.63 7.46
CA LYS A 107 6.52 23.80 8.62
C LYS A 107 6.09 24.97 9.51
N LEU A 108 5.42 26.00 8.95
CA LEU A 108 4.96 27.17 9.71
C LEU A 108 3.78 26.86 10.63
N ASN A 109 2.95 25.87 10.28
CA ASN A 109 1.75 25.49 11.02
C ASN A 109 1.80 24.02 11.44
N VAL A 110 3.00 23.52 11.76
CA VAL A 110 3.21 22.10 12.08
C VAL A 110 2.39 21.66 13.29
N ASP A 111 2.27 22.52 14.32
CA ASP A 111 1.54 22.19 15.55
C ASP A 111 0.04 21.96 15.32
N GLU A 112 -0.54 22.65 14.34
CA GLU A 112 -1.96 22.54 14.02
C GLU A 112 -2.24 21.38 13.05
N THR A 113 -1.33 21.12 12.11
CA THR A 113 -1.59 20.22 10.96
C THR A 113 -0.97 18.84 11.11
N LEU A 114 0.10 18.69 11.89
CA LEU A 114 0.77 17.41 12.13
C LEU A 114 -0.14 16.38 12.81
N PRO A 115 -0.95 16.74 13.84
CA PRO A 115 -1.83 15.77 14.49
C PRO A 115 -2.80 15.11 13.51
N GLU A 116 -3.49 15.89 12.67
CA GLU A 116 -4.42 15.36 11.67
C GLU A 116 -3.69 14.48 10.62
N ALA A 117 -2.52 14.92 10.16
CA ALA A 117 -1.74 14.17 9.18
C ALA A 117 -1.26 12.82 9.75
N LEU A 118 -0.78 12.82 10.99
CA LEU A 118 -0.35 11.61 11.68
C LEU A 118 -1.52 10.66 11.94
N GLN A 119 -2.66 11.17 12.41
CA GLN A 119 -3.87 10.38 12.63
C GLN A 119 -4.35 9.73 11.32
N LYS A 120 -4.35 10.48 10.21
CA LYS A 120 -4.70 9.94 8.90
C LYS A 120 -3.73 8.83 8.46
N ALA A 121 -2.42 9.00 8.72
CA ALA A 121 -1.43 7.97 8.41
C ALA A 121 -1.65 6.70 9.24
N LEU A 122 -1.89 6.84 10.54
CA LEU A 122 -2.20 5.71 11.43
C LEU A 122 -3.46 4.97 10.99
N HIS A 123 -4.52 5.69 10.67
CA HIS A 123 -5.76 5.11 10.18
C HIS A 123 -5.55 4.35 8.84
N THR A 124 -4.76 4.92 7.93
CA THR A 124 -4.40 4.25 6.67
C THR A 124 -3.65 2.94 6.92
N LEU A 125 -2.71 2.93 7.87
CA LEU A 125 -1.98 1.74 8.26
C LEU A 125 -2.88 0.69 8.91
N GLU A 126 -3.80 1.09 9.78
CA GLU A 126 -4.79 0.19 10.39
C GLU A 126 -5.71 -0.45 9.34
N GLN A 127 -6.17 0.32 8.38
CA GLN A 127 -6.94 -0.22 7.25
C GLN A 127 -6.12 -1.21 6.43
N GLN A 128 -4.85 -0.92 6.15
CA GLN A 128 -3.95 -1.84 5.47
C GLN A 128 -3.72 -3.14 6.28
N ASP A 129 -3.65 -3.05 7.61
CA ASP A 129 -3.52 -4.22 8.48
C ASP A 129 -4.77 -5.09 8.47
N GLN A 130 -5.95 -4.49 8.53
CA GLN A 130 -7.22 -5.20 8.42
C GLN A 130 -7.41 -5.89 7.06
N HIS A 131 -6.78 -5.35 6.00
CA HIS A 131 -6.84 -5.89 4.64
C HIS A 131 -5.53 -6.57 4.25
N SER A 132 -4.97 -7.38 5.14
CA SER A 132 -3.78 -8.18 4.87
C SER A 132 -3.98 -9.65 5.20
N LEU A 133 -3.42 -10.53 4.36
CA LEU A 133 -3.41 -11.97 4.54
C LEU A 133 -2.05 -12.40 5.06
N LEU A 134 -2.02 -13.04 6.24
CA LEU A 134 -0.84 -13.75 6.69
C LEU A 134 -0.80 -15.14 6.03
N VAL A 135 0.21 -15.37 5.23
CA VAL A 135 0.45 -16.65 4.56
C VAL A 135 1.62 -17.34 5.23
N GLN A 136 1.40 -18.58 5.64
CA GLN A 136 2.44 -19.45 6.17
C GLN A 136 2.67 -20.62 5.22
N HIS A 137 3.89 -20.75 4.72
CA HIS A 137 4.29 -21.88 3.91
C HIS A 137 5.61 -22.46 4.44
N TYR A 138 5.55 -23.65 5.02
CA TYR A 138 6.63 -24.26 5.81
C TYR A 138 7.08 -23.34 6.96
N LYS A 139 8.36 -22.90 6.95
CA LYS A 139 8.95 -22.01 7.96
C LYS A 139 8.88 -20.52 7.55
N ASN A 140 8.35 -20.22 6.37
CA ASN A 140 8.28 -18.85 5.86
C ASN A 140 6.93 -18.23 6.15
N PHE A 141 6.95 -16.97 6.58
CA PHE A 141 5.77 -16.14 6.77
C PHE A 141 5.82 -14.98 5.78
N SER A 142 4.71 -14.75 5.10
CA SER A 142 4.55 -13.62 4.19
C SER A 142 3.28 -12.88 4.54
N ARG A 143 3.36 -11.56 4.65
CA ARG A 143 2.20 -10.69 4.77
C ARG A 143 1.87 -10.13 3.39
N VAL A 144 0.67 -10.42 2.91
CA VAL A 144 0.18 -10.04 1.59
C VAL A 144 -0.97 -9.06 1.77
N LEU A 145 -0.80 -7.83 1.34
CA LEU A 145 -1.90 -6.87 1.32
C LEU A 145 -2.93 -7.29 0.27
N TYR A 146 -4.22 -7.20 0.59
CA TYR A 146 -5.31 -7.58 -0.33
C TYR A 146 -5.22 -6.83 -1.66
N GLN A 147 -4.86 -5.55 -1.61
CA GLN A 147 -4.64 -4.73 -2.80
C GLN A 147 -3.52 -5.23 -3.72
N ASN A 148 -2.61 -6.07 -3.23
CA ASN A 148 -1.52 -6.64 -4.04
C ASN A 148 -1.85 -8.03 -4.58
N ILE A 149 -2.98 -8.62 -4.20
CA ILE A 149 -3.43 -9.90 -4.74
C ILE A 149 -4.11 -9.65 -6.09
N ILE A 150 -3.55 -10.22 -7.15
CA ILE A 150 -4.12 -10.15 -8.51
C ILE A 150 -5.21 -11.21 -8.65
N TYR A 151 -4.88 -12.45 -8.35
CA TYR A 151 -5.81 -13.57 -8.31
C TYR A 151 -5.23 -14.74 -7.49
N VAL A 152 -6.10 -15.67 -7.14
CA VAL A 152 -5.72 -16.90 -6.44
C VAL A 152 -6.16 -18.09 -7.26
N ARG A 153 -5.29 -19.08 -7.38
CA ARG A 153 -5.57 -20.33 -8.10
C ARG A 153 -5.29 -21.56 -7.26
N LYS A 154 -6.16 -22.56 -7.40
CA LYS A 154 -5.94 -23.88 -6.85
C LYS A 154 -5.05 -24.69 -7.79
N THR A 155 -4.04 -25.35 -7.24
CA THR A 155 -3.23 -26.34 -7.92
C THR A 155 -3.46 -27.73 -7.33
N ALA A 156 -2.87 -28.77 -7.90
CA ALA A 156 -3.02 -30.14 -7.39
C ALA A 156 -2.56 -30.33 -5.93
N ARG A 157 -1.59 -29.50 -5.47
CA ARG A 157 -0.94 -29.69 -4.17
C ARG A 157 -1.05 -28.51 -3.20
N SER A 158 -1.47 -27.34 -3.67
CA SER A 158 -1.52 -26.12 -2.89
C SER A 158 -2.43 -25.09 -3.56
N VAL A 159 -2.63 -23.99 -2.86
CA VAL A 159 -3.17 -22.76 -3.46
C VAL A 159 -2.01 -21.82 -3.76
N GLN A 160 -2.09 -21.12 -4.88
CA GLN A 160 -1.13 -20.10 -5.29
C GLN A 160 -1.82 -18.73 -5.30
N ILE A 161 -1.24 -17.79 -4.60
CA ILE A 161 -1.63 -16.39 -4.56
C ILE A 161 -0.68 -15.65 -5.49
N ILE A 162 -1.21 -15.08 -6.56
CA ILE A 162 -0.47 -14.29 -7.55
C ILE A 162 -0.57 -12.83 -7.13
N THR A 163 0.57 -12.20 -6.93
CA THR A 163 0.67 -10.84 -6.41
C THR A 163 1.39 -9.91 -7.37
N SER A 164 1.11 -8.62 -7.25
CA SER A 164 1.73 -7.57 -8.07
C SER A 164 3.20 -7.26 -7.69
N ASN A 165 3.60 -7.58 -6.45
CA ASN A 165 4.89 -7.16 -5.89
C ASN A 165 5.75 -8.29 -5.32
N LEU A 166 5.15 -9.42 -4.92
CA LEU A 166 5.86 -10.54 -4.29
C LEU A 166 5.92 -11.80 -5.18
N GLY A 167 5.40 -11.70 -6.42
CA GLY A 167 5.31 -12.84 -7.34
C GLY A 167 4.28 -13.87 -6.88
N VAL A 168 4.64 -15.15 -6.92
CA VAL A 168 3.75 -16.26 -6.59
C VAL A 168 4.03 -16.77 -5.18
N ILE A 169 3.05 -16.67 -4.31
CA ILE A 169 3.12 -17.17 -2.94
C ILE A 169 2.27 -18.44 -2.83
N LYS A 170 2.80 -19.48 -2.19
CA LYS A 170 2.06 -20.71 -1.94
C LYS A 170 1.42 -20.67 -0.57
N ASP A 171 0.18 -21.20 -0.49
CA ASP A 171 -0.55 -21.38 0.76
C ASP A 171 -1.05 -22.82 0.85
N ASN A 172 -1.07 -23.39 2.06
CA ASN A 172 -1.53 -24.73 2.30
C ASN A 172 -3.05 -24.82 2.57
N ARG A 173 -3.69 -23.66 2.79
CA ARG A 173 -5.14 -23.58 3.01
C ARG A 173 -5.92 -23.87 1.72
N GLY A 174 -7.19 -24.23 1.88
CA GLY A 174 -8.10 -24.42 0.76
C GLY A 174 -8.48 -23.09 0.09
N ILE A 175 -8.76 -23.11 -1.22
CA ILE A 175 -9.13 -21.89 -1.95
C ILE A 175 -10.43 -21.22 -1.40
N LYS A 176 -11.39 -22.02 -0.93
CA LYS A 176 -12.60 -21.49 -0.28
C LYS A 176 -12.28 -20.85 1.06
N GLU A 177 -11.45 -21.51 1.87
CA GLU A 177 -11.00 -20.99 3.15
C GLU A 177 -10.31 -19.62 2.99
N LEU A 178 -9.42 -19.50 2.00
CA LEU A 178 -8.76 -18.23 1.69
C LEU A 178 -9.77 -17.16 1.28
N PHE A 179 -10.73 -17.51 0.44
CA PHE A 179 -11.78 -16.59 0.01
C PHE A 179 -12.62 -16.10 1.18
N ASP A 180 -12.99 -17.00 2.10
CA ASP A 180 -13.77 -16.67 3.29
C ASP A 180 -12.98 -15.81 4.28
N ILE A 181 -11.64 -16.04 4.41
CA ILE A 181 -10.75 -15.20 5.23
C ILE A 181 -10.64 -13.80 4.64
N LEU A 182 -10.47 -13.67 3.31
CA LEU A 182 -10.38 -12.38 2.66
C LEU A 182 -11.67 -11.57 2.86
N ASN A 183 -12.83 -12.19 2.70
CA ASN A 183 -14.15 -11.59 2.91
C ASN A 183 -14.25 -10.13 2.42
N ASP A 184 -13.77 -9.87 1.22
CA ASP A 184 -13.66 -8.53 0.65
C ASP A 184 -14.35 -8.50 -0.72
N PRO A 185 -15.25 -7.54 -1.00
CA PRO A 185 -16.06 -7.49 -2.21
C PRO A 185 -15.24 -7.36 -3.50
N ARG A 186 -13.97 -6.98 -3.43
CA ARG A 186 -13.05 -6.96 -4.58
C ARG A 186 -12.79 -8.36 -5.14
N PHE A 187 -12.93 -9.40 -4.34
CA PHE A 187 -12.66 -10.77 -4.77
C PHE A 187 -13.92 -11.49 -5.22
N ILE A 188 -13.85 -12.16 -6.36
CA ILE A 188 -14.94 -12.96 -6.89
C ILE A 188 -14.42 -14.27 -7.47
N PHE A 189 -15.15 -15.37 -7.21
CA PHE A 189 -14.89 -16.62 -7.92
C PHE A 189 -15.28 -16.49 -9.39
N VAL A 190 -14.35 -16.83 -10.29
CA VAL A 190 -14.60 -16.93 -11.73
C VAL A 190 -14.73 -18.38 -12.19
N ASP A 191 -14.14 -19.32 -11.42
CA ASP A 191 -14.26 -20.78 -11.59
C ASP A 191 -14.04 -21.43 -10.21
N ARG A 192 -14.35 -22.73 -10.07
CA ARG A 192 -14.09 -23.51 -8.85
C ARG A 192 -12.64 -23.53 -8.39
N SER A 193 -11.72 -23.22 -9.30
CA SER A 193 -10.27 -23.25 -9.09
C SER A 193 -9.62 -21.85 -9.10
N TYR A 194 -10.41 -20.80 -9.34
CA TYR A 194 -9.92 -19.43 -9.43
C TYR A 194 -10.86 -18.44 -8.77
N PHE A 195 -10.33 -17.53 -8.01
CA PHE A 195 -10.97 -16.24 -7.72
C PHE A 195 -10.01 -15.09 -8.03
N VAL A 196 -10.54 -13.97 -8.46
CA VAL A 196 -9.79 -12.82 -8.92
C VAL A 196 -10.09 -11.58 -8.09
N ASN A 197 -9.14 -10.66 -8.03
CA ASN A 197 -9.36 -9.32 -7.58
C ASN A 197 -9.82 -8.46 -8.76
N LEU A 198 -11.00 -7.91 -8.66
CA LEU A 198 -11.63 -7.11 -9.72
C LEU A 198 -10.87 -5.81 -10.02
N ASP A 199 -10.10 -5.27 -9.06
CA ASP A 199 -9.24 -4.09 -9.28
C ASP A 199 -8.15 -4.37 -10.34
N TYR A 200 -7.83 -5.65 -10.55
CA TYR A 200 -6.87 -6.09 -11.59
C TYR A 200 -7.54 -6.65 -12.83
N ALA A 201 -8.86 -6.60 -12.92
CA ALA A 201 -9.57 -7.02 -14.12
C ALA A 201 -9.48 -5.93 -15.21
N LYS A 202 -8.97 -6.30 -16.38
CA LYS A 202 -8.82 -5.41 -17.54
C LYS A 202 -10.03 -5.47 -18.47
N GLU A 203 -10.48 -6.69 -18.75
CA GLU A 203 -11.49 -6.95 -19.79
C GLU A 203 -12.17 -8.31 -19.55
N LEU A 204 -13.44 -8.41 -19.88
CA LEU A 204 -14.17 -9.69 -19.97
C LEU A 204 -14.39 -10.01 -21.44
N CYS A 205 -13.65 -10.98 -21.96
CA CYS A 205 -13.69 -11.38 -23.39
C CYS A 205 -14.17 -12.81 -23.52
N GLY A 206 -15.36 -13.01 -24.13
CA GLY A 206 -15.98 -14.33 -24.26
C GLY A 206 -16.19 -15.01 -22.91
N ASN A 207 -15.53 -16.16 -22.71
CA ASN A 207 -15.59 -16.92 -21.46
C ASN A 207 -14.32 -16.76 -20.61
N SER A 208 -13.60 -15.66 -20.76
CA SER A 208 -12.36 -15.40 -20.02
C SER A 208 -12.32 -13.98 -19.49
N ILE A 209 -11.79 -13.80 -18.29
CA ILE A 209 -11.42 -12.50 -17.74
C ILE A 209 -9.93 -12.28 -17.98
N ILE A 210 -9.59 -11.14 -18.58
CA ILE A 210 -8.22 -10.73 -18.83
C ILE A 210 -7.76 -9.86 -17.67
N MET A 211 -6.66 -10.23 -17.04
CA MET A 211 -6.08 -9.50 -15.92
C MET A 211 -5.08 -8.43 -16.42
N LEU A 212 -4.80 -7.42 -15.62
CA LEU A 212 -3.83 -6.35 -15.95
C LEU A 212 -2.41 -6.88 -16.19
N ASN A 213 -2.07 -8.02 -15.60
CA ASN A 213 -0.78 -8.70 -15.86
C ASN A 213 -0.75 -9.48 -17.20
N GLY A 214 -1.83 -9.41 -18.00
CA GLY A 214 -1.95 -10.04 -19.31
C GLY A 214 -2.46 -11.49 -19.28
N GLU A 215 -2.66 -12.10 -18.12
CA GLU A 215 -3.17 -13.47 -18.04
C GLU A 215 -4.69 -13.52 -18.31
N ALA A 216 -5.10 -14.55 -19.08
CA ALA A 216 -6.50 -14.86 -19.36
C ALA A 216 -6.97 -16.01 -18.47
N LEU A 217 -7.92 -15.76 -17.61
CA LEU A 217 -8.48 -16.75 -16.68
C LEU A 217 -9.87 -17.20 -17.12
N PRO A 218 -10.17 -18.51 -17.13
CA PRO A 218 -11.48 -19.00 -17.57
C PRO A 218 -12.58 -18.61 -16.58
N VAL A 219 -13.71 -18.16 -17.11
CA VAL A 219 -14.93 -17.92 -16.35
C VAL A 219 -15.91 -19.05 -16.65
N SER A 220 -16.25 -19.83 -15.64
CA SER A 220 -17.21 -20.93 -15.80
C SER A 220 -18.62 -20.40 -16.07
N ARG A 221 -19.41 -21.16 -16.84
CA ARG A 221 -20.78 -20.77 -17.21
C ARG A 221 -21.66 -20.37 -16.02
N PRO A 222 -21.64 -21.10 -14.88
CA PRO A 222 -22.41 -20.72 -13.70
C PRO A 222 -21.97 -19.41 -13.05
N MET A 223 -20.69 -19.02 -13.18
CA MET A 223 -20.15 -17.80 -12.58
C MET A 223 -20.30 -16.57 -13.46
N MET A 224 -20.50 -16.76 -14.78
CA MET A 224 -20.57 -15.66 -15.75
C MET A 224 -21.57 -14.55 -15.39
N PRO A 225 -22.83 -14.84 -14.98
CA PRO A 225 -23.77 -13.77 -14.60
C PRO A 225 -23.26 -12.93 -13.43
N LYS A 226 -22.75 -13.57 -12.39
CA LYS A 226 -22.21 -12.89 -11.20
C LYS A 226 -20.98 -12.05 -11.51
N VAL A 227 -20.09 -12.58 -12.36
CA VAL A 227 -18.87 -11.85 -12.79
C VAL A 227 -19.24 -10.61 -13.60
N LYS A 228 -20.22 -10.72 -14.51
CA LYS A 228 -20.71 -9.56 -15.28
C LYS A 228 -21.31 -8.50 -14.38
N GLU A 229 -22.17 -8.90 -13.44
CA GLU A 229 -22.80 -7.98 -12.49
C GLU A 229 -21.75 -7.25 -11.64
N ALA A 230 -20.78 -7.99 -11.10
CA ALA A 230 -19.71 -7.41 -10.29
C ALA A 230 -18.82 -6.42 -11.08
N ILE A 231 -18.48 -6.75 -12.32
CA ILE A 231 -17.72 -5.87 -13.22
C ILE A 231 -18.52 -4.60 -13.52
N LEU A 232 -19.80 -4.71 -13.86
CA LEU A 232 -20.66 -3.55 -14.14
C LEU A 232 -20.83 -2.66 -12.91
N SER A 233 -20.97 -3.25 -11.73
CA SER A 233 -21.05 -2.50 -10.47
C SER A 233 -19.76 -1.74 -10.17
N LEU A 234 -18.58 -2.31 -10.48
CA LEU A 234 -17.28 -1.71 -10.18
C LEU A 234 -16.88 -0.65 -11.21
N TRP A 235 -17.14 -0.90 -12.50
CA TRP A 235 -16.69 0.01 -13.56
C TRP A 235 -17.70 1.13 -13.87
N GLY A 236 -18.90 1.10 -13.21
CA GLY A 236 -19.95 2.10 -13.35
C GLY A 236 -20.71 2.01 -14.67
N ASP A 237 -21.80 2.76 -14.76
CA ASP A 237 -22.71 2.82 -15.93
C ASP A 237 -22.10 3.44 -17.21
N GLY A 238 -20.77 3.54 -17.29
CA GLY A 238 -20.03 4.10 -18.43
C GLY A 238 -20.02 3.24 -19.70
N LEU A 239 -20.63 2.04 -19.70
CA LEU A 239 -20.65 1.11 -20.81
C LEU A 239 -22.03 0.93 -21.45
N VAL A 240 -22.96 1.87 -21.25
CA VAL A 240 -24.20 1.91 -22.06
C VAL A 240 -24.02 2.94 -23.16
N LYS A 241 -23.42 2.52 -24.24
CA LYS A 241 -23.71 2.98 -25.60
C LYS A 241 -23.45 1.85 -26.58
#